data_841f037dd2edb44fe670aa41ac8841ad
#
_entry.id   841f037dd2edb44fe670aa41ac8841ad
#
_cell.length_a   1.000
_cell.length_b   1.000
_cell.length_c   1.000
_cell.angle_alpha   90.00
_cell.angle_beta   90.00
_cell.angle_gamma   90.00
#
_symmetry.space_group_name_H-M   'P 1'
#
loop_
_entity.id
_entity.type
_entity.pdbx_description
1 polymer ?
#
loop_
_entity_poly.entity_id
_entity_poly.type
_entity_poly.pdbx_seq_one_letter_code
_entity_poly.pdbx_strand_id
1 'polypeptide(L)'
;MSGSLGTARQSRQRRLVYEIVERSHNHPTAHQVFAQAKRKIPSISLGTVYRNLRQLADEGRVQENKMGGEPARFEVPRQRHYHIWCVECGRLEDLTLPYQDALDRKAQRLVRFRLEQHRMEFFGVCPECGRERRPRKQDEQTKSRSPGRARSSALPVRAATR
;
A
#
# COMPACT_ATOMS: atom_id res chain seq x y z
N MET A 1 5.63 -42.65 13.78
CA MET A 1 4.26 -42.18 13.46
C MET A 1 3.99 -40.70 13.84
N SER A 2 4.99 -39.82 13.69
CA SER A 2 4.90 -38.40 14.15
C SER A 2 4.55 -37.36 13.05
N GLY A 3 4.32 -37.83 11.80
CA GLY A 3 4.14 -36.91 10.66
C GLY A 3 2.74 -36.29 10.50
N SER A 4 1.67 -36.92 10.98
CA SER A 4 0.30 -36.53 10.69
C SER A 4 -0.18 -35.29 11.50
N LEU A 5 0.25 -35.15 12.75
CA LEU A 5 -0.14 -34.01 13.60
C LEU A 5 0.52 -32.70 13.18
N GLY A 6 1.75 -32.76 12.64
CA GLY A 6 2.48 -31.59 12.16
C GLY A 6 1.83 -30.97 10.92
N THR A 7 1.43 -31.80 9.96
CA THR A 7 0.76 -31.35 8.72
C THR A 7 -0.62 -30.78 8.96
N ALA A 8 -1.43 -31.40 9.84
CA ALA A 8 -2.77 -30.90 10.21
C ALA A 8 -2.67 -29.55 10.95
N ARG A 9 -1.68 -29.39 11.84
CA ARG A 9 -1.44 -28.12 12.55
C ARG A 9 -0.98 -27.03 11.57
N GLN A 10 -0.08 -27.33 10.65
CA GLN A 10 0.37 -26.37 9.63
C GLN A 10 -0.79 -25.96 8.69
N SER A 11 -1.63 -26.89 8.26
CA SER A 11 -2.80 -26.59 7.43
C SER A 11 -3.80 -25.69 8.16
N ARG A 12 -4.03 -25.91 9.47
CA ARG A 12 -4.91 -25.07 10.31
C ARG A 12 -4.37 -23.64 10.46
N GLN A 13 -3.05 -23.50 10.69
CA GLN A 13 -2.41 -22.18 10.81
C GLN A 13 -2.46 -21.42 9.48
N ARG A 14 -2.17 -22.09 8.37
CA ARG A 14 -2.21 -21.50 7.03
C ARG A 14 -3.64 -21.05 6.65
N ARG A 15 -4.63 -21.89 6.92
CA ARG A 15 -6.03 -21.56 6.72
C ARG A 15 -6.43 -20.32 7.52
N LEU A 16 -6.07 -20.24 8.80
CA LEU A 16 -6.36 -19.08 9.63
C LEU A 16 -5.69 -17.81 9.09
N VAL A 17 -4.43 -17.89 8.66
CA VAL A 17 -3.71 -16.74 8.05
C VAL A 17 -4.43 -16.28 6.79
N TYR A 18 -4.85 -17.20 5.92
CA TYR A 18 -5.63 -16.88 4.73
C TYR A 18 -6.96 -16.20 5.08
N GLU A 19 -7.75 -16.76 6.00
CA GLU A 19 -9.04 -16.20 6.43
C GLU A 19 -8.91 -14.79 7.01
N ILE A 20 -7.81 -14.49 7.71
CA ILE A 20 -7.56 -13.15 8.23
C ILE A 20 -7.31 -12.17 7.09
N VAL A 21 -6.48 -12.52 6.11
CA VAL A 21 -6.21 -11.67 4.95
C VAL A 21 -7.49 -11.47 4.13
N GLU A 22 -8.25 -12.54 3.88
CA GLU A 22 -9.49 -12.52 3.09
C GLU A 22 -10.54 -11.57 3.65
N ARG A 23 -10.68 -11.54 4.99
CA ARG A 23 -11.66 -10.67 5.68
C ARG A 23 -11.18 -9.24 5.91
N SER A 24 -9.92 -8.97 5.62
CA SER A 24 -9.34 -7.66 5.83
C SER A 24 -9.53 -6.79 4.59
N HIS A 25 -10.24 -5.66 4.74
CA HIS A 25 -10.47 -4.69 3.65
C HIS A 25 -9.32 -3.67 3.49
N ASN A 26 -8.38 -3.63 4.42
CA ASN A 26 -7.32 -2.62 4.50
C ASN A 26 -5.91 -3.20 4.36
N HIS A 27 -5.76 -4.28 3.62
CA HIS A 27 -4.48 -4.88 3.23
C HIS A 27 -3.53 -4.99 4.43
N PRO A 28 -3.72 -5.99 5.32
CA PRO A 28 -2.97 -6.08 6.57
C PRO A 28 -1.50 -6.37 6.32
N THR A 29 -0.63 -5.85 7.19
CA THR A 29 0.76 -6.27 7.28
C THR A 29 0.87 -7.64 7.97
N ALA A 30 2.03 -8.31 7.83
CA ALA A 30 2.27 -9.57 8.53
C ALA A 30 2.13 -9.45 10.06
N HIS A 31 2.50 -8.31 10.64
CA HIS A 31 2.32 -8.04 12.07
C HIS A 31 0.85 -7.93 12.46
N GLN A 32 0.04 -7.29 11.64
CA GLN A 32 -1.42 -7.18 11.87
C GLN A 32 -2.10 -8.55 11.75
N VAL A 33 -1.69 -9.36 10.76
CA VAL A 33 -2.14 -10.75 10.62
C VAL A 33 -1.73 -11.57 11.87
N PHE A 34 -0.48 -11.42 12.32
CA PHE A 34 0.01 -12.11 13.51
C PHE A 34 -0.78 -11.73 14.76
N ALA A 35 -1.04 -10.43 14.99
CA ALA A 35 -1.82 -9.98 16.13
C ALA A 35 -3.23 -10.60 16.17
N GLN A 36 -3.88 -10.74 15.01
CA GLN A 36 -5.18 -11.40 14.92
C GLN A 36 -5.08 -12.93 15.06
N ALA A 37 -4.09 -13.55 14.41
CA ALA A 37 -3.89 -15.00 14.49
C ALA A 37 -3.57 -15.46 15.91
N LYS A 38 -2.79 -14.69 16.66
CA LYS A 38 -2.38 -15.01 18.04
C LYS A 38 -3.57 -15.07 19.00
N ARG A 39 -4.64 -14.30 18.75
CA ARG A 39 -5.89 -14.36 19.54
C ARG A 39 -6.59 -15.70 19.38
N LYS A 40 -6.48 -16.36 18.23
CA LYS A 40 -7.12 -17.65 17.92
C LYS A 40 -6.19 -18.85 18.14
N ILE A 41 -4.90 -18.66 17.93
CA ILE A 41 -3.85 -19.69 18.15
C ILE A 41 -2.73 -19.04 18.97
N PRO A 42 -2.80 -19.04 20.31
CA PRO A 42 -1.81 -18.39 21.18
C PRO A 42 -0.37 -18.87 20.97
N SER A 43 -0.19 -20.10 20.47
CA SER A 43 1.13 -20.70 20.20
C SER A 43 1.71 -20.34 18.82
N ILE A 44 1.00 -19.56 17.98
CA ILE A 44 1.52 -19.14 16.68
C ILE A 44 2.65 -18.14 16.86
N SER A 45 3.71 -18.25 16.05
CA SER A 45 4.79 -17.28 16.02
C SER A 45 4.70 -16.37 14.79
N LEU A 46 5.30 -15.19 14.87
CA LEU A 46 5.40 -14.27 13.73
C LEU A 46 6.11 -14.92 12.53
N GLY A 47 7.17 -15.69 12.78
CA GLY A 47 7.87 -16.44 11.73
C GLY A 47 6.98 -17.47 11.03
N THR A 48 6.03 -18.07 11.77
CA THR A 48 5.02 -18.96 11.18
C THR A 48 4.06 -18.21 10.28
N VAL A 49 3.66 -17.01 10.68
CA VAL A 49 2.76 -16.16 9.85
C VAL A 49 3.47 -15.77 8.55
N TYR A 50 4.70 -15.28 8.60
CA TYR A 50 5.48 -14.96 7.40
C TYR A 50 5.63 -16.16 6.46
N ARG A 51 5.94 -17.33 6.98
CA ARG A 51 6.08 -18.56 6.19
C ARG A 51 4.77 -18.93 5.50
N ASN A 52 3.64 -18.85 6.21
CA ASN A 52 2.34 -19.14 5.64
C ASN A 52 1.91 -18.10 4.60
N LEU A 53 2.16 -16.79 4.84
CA LEU A 53 1.88 -15.74 3.86
C LEU A 53 2.69 -15.94 2.59
N ARG A 54 4.00 -16.24 2.73
CA ARG A 54 4.86 -16.54 1.58
C ARG A 54 4.36 -17.75 0.80
N GLN A 55 4.04 -18.85 1.48
CA GLN A 55 3.50 -20.04 0.81
C GLN A 55 2.18 -19.75 0.10
N LEU A 56 1.27 -18.97 0.70
CA LEU A 56 0.01 -18.56 0.07
C LEU A 56 0.26 -17.64 -1.14
N ALA A 57 1.31 -16.81 -1.10
CA ALA A 57 1.72 -15.99 -2.23
C ALA A 57 2.31 -16.82 -3.36
N ASP A 58 3.17 -17.79 -3.06
CA ASP A 58 3.73 -18.74 -4.04
C ASP A 58 2.62 -19.60 -4.70
N GLU A 59 1.53 -19.88 -3.97
CA GLU A 59 0.32 -20.56 -4.46
C GLU A 59 -0.63 -19.60 -5.25
N GLY A 60 -0.32 -18.31 -5.33
CA GLY A 60 -1.17 -17.30 -5.97
C GLY A 60 -2.48 -17.00 -5.22
N ARG A 61 -2.63 -17.48 -3.99
CA ARG A 61 -3.83 -17.31 -3.17
C ARG A 61 -3.84 -16.00 -2.38
N VAL A 62 -2.68 -15.42 -2.19
CA VAL A 62 -2.48 -14.11 -1.56
C VAL A 62 -1.52 -13.32 -2.43
N GLN A 63 -1.77 -12.05 -2.59
CA GLN A 63 -0.87 -11.11 -3.25
C GLN A 63 -0.14 -10.28 -2.21
N GLU A 64 1.16 -10.11 -2.43
CA GLU A 64 2.01 -9.23 -1.63
C GLU A 64 2.20 -7.90 -2.35
N ASN A 65 1.78 -6.80 -1.73
CA ASN A 65 1.97 -5.44 -2.22
C ASN A 65 3.09 -4.75 -1.42
N LYS A 66 4.09 -4.20 -2.11
CA LYS A 66 5.26 -3.56 -1.51
C LYS A 66 5.38 -2.13 -2.00
N MET A 67 5.63 -1.24 -1.07
CA MET A 67 6.14 0.10 -1.33
C MET A 67 7.53 0.22 -0.68
N GLY A 68 8.48 0.80 -1.38
CA GLY A 68 9.87 0.89 -0.91
C GLY A 68 9.96 1.48 0.50
N GLY A 69 10.63 0.75 1.42
CA GLY A 69 10.81 1.16 2.81
C GLY A 69 9.67 0.81 3.76
N GLU A 70 8.49 0.47 3.25
CA GLU A 70 7.32 0.14 4.07
C GLU A 70 7.13 -1.37 4.25
N PRO A 71 6.48 -1.80 5.35
CA PRO A 71 6.10 -3.20 5.51
C PRO A 71 5.16 -3.65 4.39
N ALA A 72 5.44 -4.83 3.83
CA ALA A 72 4.59 -5.43 2.83
C ALA A 72 3.15 -5.63 3.34
N ARG A 73 2.18 -5.42 2.45
CA ARG A 73 0.76 -5.60 2.70
C ARG A 73 0.22 -6.75 1.87
N PHE A 74 -0.76 -7.44 2.41
CA PHE A 74 -1.29 -8.67 1.83
C PHE A 74 -2.77 -8.55 1.54
N GLU A 75 -3.18 -9.12 0.39
CA GLU A 75 -4.58 -9.23 -0.01
C GLU A 75 -4.87 -10.57 -0.67
N VAL A 76 -6.12 -10.98 -0.72
CA VAL A 76 -6.57 -12.08 -1.58
C VAL A 76 -6.87 -11.50 -2.96
N PRO A 77 -6.24 -12.03 -4.05
CA PRO A 77 -6.50 -11.57 -5.39
C PRO A 77 -8.00 -11.68 -5.73
N ARG A 78 -8.58 -10.60 -6.20
CA ARG A 78 -9.96 -10.49 -6.65
C ARG A 78 -9.99 -9.99 -8.10
N GLN A 79 -11.06 -9.29 -8.48
CA GLN A 79 -11.08 -8.58 -9.77
C GLN A 79 -9.95 -7.53 -9.81
N ARG A 80 -9.44 -7.28 -11.03
CA ARG A 80 -8.40 -6.28 -11.24
C ARG A 80 -8.87 -4.92 -10.74
N HIS A 81 -8.09 -4.28 -9.88
CA HIS A 81 -8.34 -2.99 -9.29
C HIS A 81 -7.03 -2.23 -9.10
N TYR A 82 -7.14 -0.97 -8.73
CA TYR A 82 -6.01 -0.12 -8.41
C TYR A 82 -5.94 0.16 -6.92
N HIS A 83 -4.78 0.58 -6.47
CA HIS A 83 -4.53 0.91 -5.08
C HIS A 83 -4.08 2.36 -4.93
N ILE A 84 -4.33 2.92 -3.74
CA ILE A 84 -3.76 4.18 -3.29
C ILE A 84 -2.97 3.96 -1.99
N TRP A 85 -1.73 4.42 -1.99
CA TRP A 85 -0.84 4.40 -0.84
C TRP A 85 -0.83 5.74 -0.12
N CYS A 86 -0.90 5.73 1.20
CA CYS A 86 -0.58 6.90 2.01
C CYS A 86 0.94 7.01 2.16
N VAL A 87 1.53 8.10 1.67
CA VAL A 87 2.98 8.35 1.74
C VAL A 87 3.47 8.65 3.16
N GLU A 88 2.56 8.92 4.11
CA GLU A 88 2.90 9.24 5.49
C GLU A 88 2.91 8.01 6.40
N CYS A 89 1.89 7.16 6.32
CA CYS A 89 1.73 6.02 7.23
C CYS A 89 1.76 4.66 6.53
N GLY A 90 2.00 4.60 5.22
CA GLY A 90 2.05 3.36 4.45
C GLY A 90 0.71 2.60 4.40
N ARG A 91 -0.44 3.25 4.71
CA ARG A 91 -1.76 2.64 4.53
C ARG A 91 -2.01 2.39 3.05
N LEU A 92 -2.54 1.23 2.72
CA LEU A 92 -2.98 0.84 1.39
C LEU A 92 -4.49 0.66 1.39
N GLU A 93 -5.16 1.24 0.42
CA GLU A 93 -6.60 1.10 0.20
C GLU A 93 -6.90 0.79 -1.27
N ASP A 94 -8.01 0.09 -1.51
CA ASP A 94 -8.55 -0.11 -2.86
C ASP A 94 -9.06 1.21 -3.41
N LEU A 95 -8.71 1.50 -4.67
CA LEU A 95 -9.23 2.65 -5.37
C LEU A 95 -10.43 2.24 -6.23
N THR A 96 -11.59 2.86 -5.99
CA THR A 96 -12.83 2.60 -6.71
C THR A 96 -12.78 3.19 -8.14
N LEU A 97 -11.69 2.94 -8.85
CA LEU A 97 -11.51 3.30 -10.23
C LEU A 97 -11.62 2.04 -11.09
N PRO A 98 -12.50 1.99 -12.10
CA PRO A 98 -12.59 0.85 -12.99
C PRO A 98 -11.25 0.55 -13.66
N TYR A 99 -10.90 -0.73 -13.75
CA TYR A 99 -9.69 -1.15 -14.45
C TYR A 99 -9.72 -0.73 -15.92
N GLN A 100 -8.64 -0.14 -16.39
CA GLN A 100 -8.54 0.47 -17.71
C GLN A 100 -8.03 -0.52 -18.78
N ASP A 101 -8.85 -1.50 -19.18
CA ASP A 101 -8.49 -2.49 -20.23
C ASP A 101 -8.09 -1.83 -21.55
N ALA A 102 -8.58 -0.61 -21.82
CA ALA A 102 -8.20 0.14 -23.02
C ALA A 102 -6.71 0.50 -23.02
N LEU A 103 -6.11 0.69 -21.84
CA LEU A 103 -4.68 0.95 -21.72
C LEU A 103 -3.87 -0.29 -22.13
N ASP A 104 -4.26 -1.48 -21.69
CA ASP A 104 -3.62 -2.75 -22.07
C ASP A 104 -3.67 -2.93 -23.58
N ARG A 105 -4.85 -2.73 -24.19
CA ARG A 105 -5.01 -2.83 -25.66
C ARG A 105 -4.15 -1.81 -26.42
N LYS A 106 -4.03 -0.59 -25.90
CA LYS A 106 -3.20 0.46 -26.51
C LYS A 106 -1.71 0.10 -26.39
N ALA A 107 -1.26 -0.31 -25.22
CA ALA A 107 0.12 -0.69 -24.97
C ALA A 107 0.53 -1.93 -25.79
N GLN A 108 -0.35 -2.95 -25.89
CA GLN A 108 -0.11 -4.16 -26.70
C GLN A 108 0.23 -3.85 -28.15
N ARG A 109 -0.36 -2.79 -28.74
CA ARG A 109 -0.09 -2.39 -30.13
C ARG A 109 1.28 -1.77 -30.33
N LEU A 110 1.92 -1.33 -29.27
CA LEU A 110 3.21 -0.63 -29.29
C LEU A 110 4.40 -1.55 -29.04
N VAL A 111 4.14 -2.78 -28.56
CA VAL A 111 5.21 -3.70 -28.15
C VAL A 111 5.00 -5.10 -28.75
N ARG A 112 6.09 -5.85 -28.93
CA ARG A 112 6.05 -7.25 -29.39
C ARG A 112 5.83 -8.26 -28.25
N PHE A 113 5.83 -7.80 -27.00
CA PHE A 113 5.55 -8.63 -25.84
C PHE A 113 4.07 -9.01 -25.84
N ARG A 114 3.72 -10.20 -25.35
CA ARG A 114 2.37 -10.51 -24.96
C ARG A 114 2.10 -9.83 -23.61
N LEU A 115 1.35 -8.74 -23.65
CA LEU A 115 0.96 -8.01 -22.46
C LEU A 115 -0.11 -8.81 -21.70
N GLU A 116 0.11 -9.06 -20.42
CA GLU A 116 -0.84 -9.80 -19.59
C GLU A 116 -1.70 -8.85 -18.75
N GLN A 117 -1.09 -7.79 -18.23
CA GLN A 117 -1.76 -6.76 -17.43
C GLN A 117 -0.87 -5.53 -17.27
N HIS A 118 -1.48 -4.43 -16.86
CA HIS A 118 -0.74 -3.29 -16.32
C HIS A 118 -0.97 -3.16 -14.81
N ARG A 119 -0.11 -2.43 -14.15
CA ARG A 119 -0.27 -2.05 -12.75
C ARG A 119 -0.15 -0.53 -12.65
N MET A 120 -1.08 0.09 -11.92
CA MET A 120 -1.06 1.51 -11.65
C MET A 120 -1.25 1.71 -10.15
N GLU A 121 -0.39 2.50 -9.56
CA GLU A 121 -0.41 2.81 -8.13
C GLU A 121 -0.58 4.32 -7.96
N PHE A 122 -1.40 4.70 -7.02
CA PHE A 122 -1.64 6.10 -6.66
C PHE A 122 -1.02 6.36 -5.29
N PHE A 123 -0.53 7.58 -5.10
CA PHE A 123 0.11 8.02 -3.87
C PHE A 123 -0.54 9.29 -3.37
N GLY A 124 -0.82 9.37 -2.07
CA GLY A 124 -1.48 10.51 -1.47
C GLY A 124 -1.29 10.52 0.04
N VAL A 125 -2.01 11.38 0.72
CA VAL A 125 -2.06 11.45 2.19
C VAL A 125 -3.46 11.06 2.64
N CYS A 126 -3.57 10.04 3.50
CA CYS A 126 -4.87 9.59 3.98
C CYS A 126 -5.54 10.65 4.87
N PRO A 127 -6.89 10.59 5.04
CA PRO A 127 -7.61 11.59 5.82
C PRO A 127 -7.11 11.75 7.26
N GLU A 128 -6.65 10.67 7.89
CA GLU A 128 -6.09 10.70 9.25
C GLU A 128 -4.80 11.52 9.29
N CYS A 129 -3.82 11.18 8.46
CA CYS A 129 -2.55 11.93 8.38
C CYS A 129 -2.76 13.37 7.93
N GLY A 130 -3.72 13.62 7.03
CA GLY A 130 -4.05 14.97 6.58
C GLY A 130 -4.66 15.86 7.66
N ARG A 131 -5.36 15.28 8.63
CA ARG A 131 -5.90 16.02 9.79
C ARG A 131 -4.79 16.43 10.76
N GLU A 132 -3.82 15.57 10.98
CA GLU A 132 -2.68 15.84 11.87
C GLU A 132 -1.77 16.95 11.31
N ARG A 133 -1.70 17.10 9.99
CA ARG A 133 -0.93 18.16 9.31
C ARG A 133 -1.62 19.52 9.25
N ARG A 134 -2.92 19.61 9.54
CA ARG A 134 -3.57 20.93 9.60
C ARG A 134 -2.99 21.65 10.82
N PRO A 135 -2.24 22.77 10.64
CA PRO A 135 -1.86 23.60 11.75
C PRO A 135 -3.15 23.98 12.47
N ARG A 136 -3.19 23.78 13.80
CA ARG A 136 -4.22 24.41 14.61
C ARG A 136 -4.25 25.86 14.17
N LYS A 137 -5.42 26.35 13.73
CA LYS A 137 -5.64 27.76 13.43
C LYS A 137 -5.12 28.52 14.63
N GLN A 138 -3.93 29.11 14.50
CA GLN A 138 -3.50 30.12 15.43
C GLN A 138 -4.44 31.28 15.26
N ASP A 139 -5.07 31.67 16.33
CA ASP A 139 -5.98 32.74 16.45
C ASP A 139 -5.45 33.98 15.69
N GLU A 140 -6.25 34.43 14.74
CA GLU A 140 -6.08 35.65 14.01
C GLU A 140 -6.37 36.82 14.97
N GLN A 141 -5.37 37.18 15.75
CA GLN A 141 -5.34 38.47 16.46
C GLN A 141 -3.89 38.92 16.54
N THR A 142 -3.47 39.79 15.64
CA THR A 142 -2.85 41.08 15.96
C THR A 142 -2.44 41.84 14.69
N LYS A 143 -3.23 42.87 14.40
CA LYS A 143 -2.81 44.22 14.01
C LYS A 143 -1.73 44.42 12.94
N SER A 144 -2.25 44.95 11.83
CA SER A 144 -1.73 46.11 11.08
C SER A 144 -0.30 46.58 11.39
N ARG A 145 0.56 46.48 10.41
CA ARG A 145 1.54 47.54 10.10
C ARG A 145 1.88 47.48 8.61
N SER A 146 1.56 48.53 7.92
CA SER A 146 1.92 48.86 6.53
C SER A 146 3.34 49.46 6.46
N PRO A 147 3.83 49.86 5.29
CA PRO A 147 4.69 49.10 4.41
C PRO A 147 6.10 49.73 4.29
N GLY A 148 7.06 48.93 3.99
CA GLY A 148 8.42 49.38 3.64
C GLY A 148 8.77 49.01 2.19
N ARG A 149 8.87 50.00 1.37
CA ARG A 149 9.34 50.00 -0.03
C ARG A 149 10.85 49.66 -0.10
N ALA A 150 11.26 48.66 -0.88
CA ALA A 150 12.62 48.64 -1.44
C ALA A 150 12.71 47.71 -2.66
N ARG A 151 12.82 48.31 -3.80
CA ARG A 151 13.85 48.27 -4.84
C ARG A 151 14.16 46.94 -5.51
N SER A 152 13.79 46.94 -6.76
CA SER A 152 14.25 46.24 -7.95
C SER A 152 15.78 45.95 -7.97
N SER A 153 16.14 44.72 -8.28
CA SER A 153 17.33 44.43 -9.06
C SER A 153 17.11 43.18 -9.90
N ALA A 154 16.95 43.42 -11.18
CA ALA A 154 16.91 42.41 -12.23
C ALA A 154 18.32 41.84 -12.45
N LEU A 155 18.43 40.53 -12.64
CA LEU A 155 19.61 39.88 -13.22
C LEU A 155 19.20 39.12 -14.48
N PRO A 156 20.07 39.14 -15.54
CA PRO A 156 19.68 38.72 -16.87
C PRO A 156 19.82 37.20 -17.09
N VAL A 157 18.85 36.66 -17.81
CA VAL A 157 18.89 35.33 -18.40
C VAL A 157 19.92 35.28 -19.51
N ARG A 158 20.91 34.39 -19.42
CA ARG A 158 21.80 34.02 -20.54
C ARG A 158 21.19 32.82 -21.25
N ALA A 159 20.84 33.00 -22.49
CA ALA A 159 20.57 31.98 -23.48
C ALA A 159 21.86 31.22 -23.80
N ALA A 160 21.83 29.91 -23.83
CA ALA A 160 22.84 29.07 -24.45
C ALA A 160 22.22 28.36 -25.64
N THR A 161 22.67 28.75 -26.81
CA THR A 161 22.50 28.11 -28.11
C THR A 161 23.57 27.03 -28.28
N ARG A 162 23.22 25.83 -28.58
CA ARG A 162 23.63 24.86 -29.59
C ARG A 162 23.29 23.45 -29.19
#